data_ae214096c82c8b1a5dfa160c247276d9
#
_entry.id   ae214096c82c8b1a5dfa160c247276d9
#
_cell.length_a   1.000
_cell.length_b   1.000
_cell.length_c   1.000
_cell.angle_alpha   90.00
_cell.angle_beta   90.00
_cell.angle_gamma   90.00
#
_symmetry.space_group_name_H-M   'P 1'
#
loop_
_entity.id
_entity.type
_entity.pdbx_description
1 polymer ?
#
loop_
_entity_poly.entity_id
_entity_poly.type
_entity_poly.pdbx_seq_one_letter_code
_entity_poly.pdbx_strand_id
1 'polypeptide(L)'
;MSNVEEEEDDVEEEDKEEDIKVILVGDPGTGKTSLINVSVGEKFKEASVSTLLSTFVQKKFQKDDKDYILNIWDTAGQEKYRAMTKIFIKNSKIVIFVYAINSKASFEGLQKFWFHSIKDALGEEPVYGIEGNKCDMFLKEEVKEAEGKQYAEENGMKFQLVSAKEDPNGFIDFLYSLFIDFLNKDTGPKRKTIFIDKDNGEEVKKKKKCCFK
;
A
#
# COMPACT_ATOMS: atom_id res chain seq x y z
N MET A 1 -45.53 40.48 -15.70
CA MET A 1 -44.93 39.82 -14.56
C MET A 1 -44.70 38.36 -14.97
N SER A 2 -43.52 38.10 -15.49
CA SER A 2 -43.11 36.76 -15.93
C SER A 2 -42.30 36.11 -14.83
N ASN A 3 -42.84 35.03 -14.27
CA ASN A 3 -42.12 34.18 -13.34
C ASN A 3 -41.03 33.44 -14.12
N VAL A 4 -39.78 33.65 -13.74
CA VAL A 4 -38.67 32.83 -14.14
C VAL A 4 -38.59 31.74 -13.07
N GLU A 5 -38.91 30.51 -13.43
CA GLU A 5 -38.65 29.33 -12.63
C GLU A 5 -37.13 29.04 -12.78
N GLU A 6 -36.38 29.17 -11.68
CA GLU A 6 -35.03 28.74 -11.59
C GLU A 6 -35.02 27.21 -11.49
N GLU A 7 -34.62 26.54 -12.57
CA GLU A 7 -34.32 25.10 -12.55
C GLU A 7 -33.01 24.94 -11.73
N GLU A 8 -33.12 24.36 -10.53
CA GLU A 8 -31.98 23.89 -9.77
C GLU A 8 -31.43 22.65 -10.49
N ASP A 9 -30.33 22.83 -11.20
CA ASP A 9 -29.55 21.71 -11.73
C ASP A 9 -29.02 20.88 -10.56
N ASP A 10 -29.64 19.74 -10.30
CA ASP A 10 -29.10 18.68 -9.44
C ASP A 10 -27.82 18.14 -10.08
N VAL A 11 -26.68 18.70 -9.69
CA VAL A 11 -25.38 18.14 -10.03
C VAL A 11 -25.22 16.84 -9.25
N GLU A 12 -25.50 15.71 -9.90
CA GLU A 12 -25.11 14.40 -9.41
C GLU A 12 -23.62 14.44 -9.10
N GLU A 13 -23.26 14.36 -7.81
CA GLU A 13 -21.86 14.12 -7.41
C GLU A 13 -21.49 12.74 -7.96
N GLU A 14 -20.79 12.70 -9.10
CA GLU A 14 -20.15 11.49 -9.57
C GLU A 14 -19.28 10.96 -8.44
N ASP A 15 -19.59 9.75 -7.95
CA ASP A 15 -18.81 8.98 -6.98
C ASP A 15 -17.41 8.78 -7.56
N LYS A 16 -16.49 9.70 -7.24
CA LYS A 16 -15.10 9.58 -7.69
C LYS A 16 -14.50 8.32 -7.08
N GLU A 17 -14.19 7.36 -7.94
CA GLU A 17 -13.41 6.18 -7.57
C GLU A 17 -12.14 6.67 -6.84
N GLU A 18 -11.91 6.17 -5.63
CA GLU A 18 -10.78 6.60 -4.81
C GLU A 18 -9.54 5.78 -5.20
N ASP A 19 -8.55 6.45 -5.78
CA ASP A 19 -7.28 5.86 -6.17
C ASP A 19 -6.38 5.63 -4.96
N ILE A 20 -6.11 4.37 -4.62
CA ILE A 20 -5.26 3.97 -3.51
C ILE A 20 -3.92 3.47 -4.03
N LYS A 21 -2.87 4.19 -3.72
CA LYS A 21 -1.53 3.80 -4.11
C LYS A 21 -0.94 2.76 -3.15
N VAL A 22 -0.55 1.62 -3.71
CA VAL A 22 0.13 0.50 -3.04
C VAL A 22 1.53 0.35 -3.61
N ILE A 23 2.54 0.14 -2.77
CA ILE A 23 3.89 -0.16 -3.23
C ILE A 23 4.43 -1.43 -2.59
N LEU A 24 5.18 -2.22 -3.38
CA LEU A 24 5.99 -3.32 -2.88
C LEU A 24 7.46 -2.90 -2.85
N VAL A 25 8.11 -3.11 -1.70
CA VAL A 25 9.53 -2.77 -1.50
C VAL A 25 10.28 -3.96 -0.89
N GLY A 26 11.56 -4.06 -1.17
CA GLY A 26 12.43 -5.14 -0.71
C GLY A 26 13.55 -5.41 -1.71
N ASP A 27 14.51 -6.24 -1.33
CA ASP A 27 15.70 -6.54 -2.11
C ASP A 27 15.39 -7.21 -3.48
N PRO A 28 16.34 -7.20 -4.42
CA PRO A 28 16.20 -7.93 -5.68
C PRO A 28 15.99 -9.42 -5.43
N GLY A 29 15.19 -10.06 -6.27
CA GLY A 29 14.99 -11.51 -6.20
C GLY A 29 14.06 -11.98 -5.07
N THR A 30 13.47 -11.10 -4.27
CA THR A 30 12.45 -11.48 -3.26
C THR A 30 11.12 -11.90 -3.87
N GLY A 31 10.87 -11.57 -5.14
CA GLY A 31 9.70 -12.03 -5.89
C GLY A 31 8.55 -11.02 -5.95
N LYS A 32 8.78 -9.73 -5.69
CA LYS A 32 7.76 -8.65 -5.80
C LYS A 32 7.01 -8.68 -7.13
N THR A 33 7.75 -8.66 -8.24
CA THR A 33 7.19 -8.76 -9.59
C THR A 33 6.38 -10.03 -9.79
N SER A 34 6.86 -11.17 -9.26
CA SER A 34 6.13 -12.44 -9.38
C SER A 34 4.81 -12.41 -8.63
N LEU A 35 4.77 -11.85 -7.42
CA LEU A 35 3.54 -11.66 -6.65
C LEU A 35 2.52 -10.81 -7.42
N ILE A 36 2.97 -9.70 -7.99
CA ILE A 36 2.09 -8.82 -8.77
C ILE A 36 1.58 -9.53 -10.03
N ASN A 37 2.45 -10.19 -10.80
CA ASN A 37 2.08 -10.86 -12.05
C ASN A 37 1.05 -11.99 -11.82
N VAL A 38 1.27 -12.83 -10.79
CA VAL A 38 0.30 -13.90 -10.49
C VAL A 38 -1.04 -13.34 -10.00
N SER A 39 -1.04 -12.20 -9.33
CA SER A 39 -2.25 -11.53 -8.84
C SER A 39 -3.17 -11.02 -9.95
N VAL A 40 -2.62 -10.77 -11.14
CA VAL A 40 -3.39 -10.38 -12.33
C VAL A 40 -3.65 -11.56 -13.29
N GLY A 41 -3.38 -12.79 -12.84
CA GLY A 41 -3.66 -14.02 -13.59
C GLY A 41 -2.54 -14.47 -14.52
N GLU A 42 -1.35 -13.85 -14.47
CA GLU A 42 -0.21 -14.36 -15.22
C GLU A 42 0.33 -15.65 -14.56
N LYS A 43 0.83 -16.54 -15.42
CA LYS A 43 1.51 -17.76 -14.93
C LYS A 43 2.82 -17.39 -14.29
N PHE A 44 3.14 -18.04 -13.16
CA PHE A 44 4.45 -17.92 -12.52
C PHE A 44 5.58 -18.31 -13.49
N LYS A 45 6.64 -17.51 -13.51
CA LYS A 45 7.84 -17.75 -14.31
C LYS A 45 9.05 -17.87 -13.37
N GLU A 46 9.74 -19.01 -13.44
CA GLU A 46 10.87 -19.30 -12.55
C GLU A 46 12.07 -18.38 -12.80
N ALA A 47 12.32 -18.00 -14.05
CA ALA A 47 13.35 -17.05 -14.44
C ALA A 47 12.73 -15.69 -14.74
N SER A 48 12.85 -14.75 -13.81
CA SER A 48 12.49 -13.36 -14.03
C SER A 48 13.76 -12.51 -14.17
N VAL A 49 13.77 -11.64 -15.19
CA VAL A 49 14.81 -10.61 -15.31
C VAL A 49 14.56 -9.57 -14.22
N SER A 50 15.61 -9.05 -13.59
CA SER A 50 15.49 -7.98 -12.60
C SER A 50 14.71 -6.80 -13.18
N THR A 51 13.70 -6.32 -12.45
CA THR A 51 12.91 -5.16 -12.82
C THR A 51 13.80 -3.92 -12.93
N LEU A 52 13.83 -3.31 -14.09
CA LEU A 52 14.64 -2.12 -14.36
C LEU A 52 13.83 -0.82 -14.21
N LEU A 53 12.54 -0.88 -14.49
CA LEU A 53 11.62 0.26 -14.42
C LEU A 53 10.44 -0.08 -13.54
N SER A 54 9.99 0.87 -12.74
CA SER A 54 8.76 0.71 -11.99
C SER A 54 7.57 0.67 -12.94
N THR A 55 6.75 -0.36 -12.82
CA THR A 55 5.47 -0.52 -13.50
C THR A 55 4.38 -0.60 -12.44
N PHE A 56 3.13 -0.40 -12.84
CA PHE A 56 2.02 -0.62 -11.92
C PHE A 56 0.89 -1.41 -12.61
N VAL A 57 0.12 -2.10 -11.81
CA VAL A 57 -1.12 -2.77 -12.21
C VAL A 57 -2.27 -2.23 -11.36
N GLN A 58 -3.47 -2.22 -11.94
CA GLN A 58 -4.67 -1.82 -11.23
C GLN A 58 -5.45 -3.04 -10.77
N LYS A 59 -5.95 -2.98 -9.55
CA LYS A 59 -6.86 -3.98 -9.00
C LYS A 59 -8.06 -3.27 -8.40
N LYS A 60 -9.26 -3.69 -8.81
CA LYS A 60 -10.51 -3.17 -8.26
C LYS A 60 -10.91 -4.01 -7.04
N PHE A 61 -11.18 -3.34 -5.93
CA PHE A 61 -11.79 -3.91 -4.74
C PHE A 61 -13.12 -3.23 -4.48
N GLN A 62 -14.05 -3.99 -3.89
CA GLN A 62 -15.35 -3.47 -3.50
C GLN A 62 -15.55 -3.63 -2.00
N LYS A 63 -16.08 -2.60 -1.35
CA LYS A 63 -16.43 -2.60 0.06
C LYS A 63 -17.63 -1.67 0.31
N ASP A 64 -18.68 -2.20 0.96
CA ASP A 64 -19.90 -1.47 1.31
C ASP A 64 -20.51 -0.73 0.09
N ASP A 65 -20.68 -1.45 -1.03
CA ASP A 65 -21.20 -1.02 -2.34
C ASP A 65 -20.39 0.11 -3.02
N LYS A 66 -19.21 0.42 -2.49
CA LYS A 66 -18.27 1.38 -3.08
C LYS A 66 -17.09 0.65 -3.74
N ASP A 67 -16.72 1.13 -4.92
CA ASP A 67 -15.58 0.65 -5.69
C ASP A 67 -14.30 1.46 -5.37
N TYR A 68 -13.17 0.75 -5.27
CA TYR A 68 -11.85 1.32 -5.01
C TYR A 68 -10.85 0.78 -6.00
N ILE A 69 -10.03 1.66 -6.58
CA ILE A 69 -8.96 1.27 -7.49
C ILE A 69 -7.62 1.27 -6.74
N LEU A 70 -7.02 0.11 -6.59
CA LEU A 70 -5.68 -0.02 -6.02
C LEU A 70 -4.64 -0.03 -7.14
N ASN A 71 -3.79 0.99 -7.16
CA ASN A 71 -2.65 1.10 -8.05
C ASN A 71 -1.43 0.46 -7.39
N ILE A 72 -1.11 -0.78 -7.79
CA ILE A 72 -0.05 -1.61 -7.19
C ILE A 72 1.24 -1.41 -7.98
N TRP A 73 2.24 -0.79 -7.36
CA TRP A 73 3.51 -0.45 -7.99
C TRP A 73 4.58 -1.50 -7.70
N ASP A 74 5.13 -2.08 -8.77
CA ASP A 74 6.34 -2.89 -8.72
C ASP A 74 7.57 -1.98 -8.68
N THR A 75 8.41 -2.13 -7.68
CA THR A 75 9.61 -1.32 -7.56
C THR A 75 10.86 -2.14 -7.86
N ALA A 76 11.84 -1.51 -8.55
CA ALA A 76 13.14 -2.12 -8.74
C ALA A 76 13.85 -2.31 -7.39
N GLY A 77 14.15 -3.57 -7.05
CA GLY A 77 14.82 -3.90 -5.77
C GLY A 77 16.32 -3.63 -5.76
N GLN A 78 16.93 -3.16 -6.88
CA GLN A 78 18.38 -2.95 -6.95
C GLN A 78 18.80 -1.69 -6.19
N GLU A 79 19.89 -1.80 -5.43
CA GLU A 79 20.49 -0.74 -4.61
C GLU A 79 20.79 0.54 -5.39
N LYS A 80 21.21 0.42 -6.66
CA LYS A 80 21.47 1.57 -7.54
C LYS A 80 20.23 2.44 -7.85
N TYR A 81 19.01 1.89 -7.66
CA TYR A 81 17.76 2.64 -7.85
C TYR A 81 17.14 3.13 -6.54
N ARG A 82 17.79 2.90 -5.39
CA ARG A 82 17.30 3.34 -4.06
C ARG A 82 17.01 4.83 -3.99
N ALA A 83 17.83 5.65 -4.66
CA ALA A 83 17.60 7.11 -4.72
C ALA A 83 16.30 7.47 -5.48
N MET A 84 15.94 6.71 -6.51
CA MET A 84 14.71 6.93 -7.29
C MET A 84 13.48 6.42 -6.52
N THR A 85 13.65 5.48 -5.60
CA THR A 85 12.53 4.94 -4.81
C THR A 85 11.78 6.04 -4.07
N LYS A 86 12.46 7.07 -3.57
CA LYS A 86 11.82 8.20 -2.85
C LYS A 86 10.74 8.92 -3.67
N ILE A 87 10.88 8.98 -4.99
CA ILE A 87 9.88 9.59 -5.88
C ILE A 87 8.66 8.68 -6.00
N PHE A 88 8.90 7.37 -6.11
CA PHE A 88 7.83 6.39 -6.31
C PHE A 88 7.04 6.09 -5.03
N ILE A 89 7.66 6.23 -3.83
CA ILE A 89 6.97 5.96 -2.57
C ILE A 89 6.03 7.07 -2.13
N LYS A 90 6.21 8.28 -2.65
CA LYS A 90 5.40 9.45 -2.24
C LYS A 90 3.90 9.18 -2.44
N ASN A 91 3.10 9.59 -1.46
CA ASN A 91 1.64 9.42 -1.43
C ASN A 91 1.16 7.96 -1.39
N SER A 92 2.03 6.99 -1.09
CA SER A 92 1.59 5.61 -0.91
C SER A 92 0.75 5.49 0.37
N LYS A 93 -0.37 4.78 0.25
CA LYS A 93 -1.32 4.54 1.35
C LYS A 93 -1.11 3.16 1.98
N ILE A 94 -0.61 2.21 1.21
CA ILE A 94 -0.27 0.87 1.66
C ILE A 94 1.15 0.56 1.19
N VAL A 95 1.97 0.04 2.09
CA VAL A 95 3.36 -0.38 1.80
C VAL A 95 3.53 -1.83 2.21
N ILE A 96 3.97 -2.66 1.28
CA ILE A 96 4.24 -4.08 1.52
C ILE A 96 5.75 -4.34 1.40
N PHE A 97 6.36 -4.72 2.52
CA PHE A 97 7.75 -5.14 2.57
C PHE A 97 7.85 -6.62 2.21
N VAL A 98 8.65 -6.96 1.20
CA VAL A 98 8.78 -8.34 0.71
C VAL A 98 10.19 -8.84 0.92
N TYR A 99 10.34 -9.94 1.64
CA TYR A 99 11.58 -10.71 1.74
C TYR A 99 11.36 -12.13 1.22
N ALA A 100 12.44 -12.88 0.97
CA ALA A 100 12.35 -14.30 0.62
C ALA A 100 12.75 -15.14 1.83
N ILE A 101 11.95 -16.15 2.23
CA ILE A 101 12.25 -16.97 3.41
C ILE A 101 13.57 -17.73 3.30
N ASN A 102 14.02 -17.99 2.09
CA ASN A 102 15.30 -18.66 1.78
C ASN A 102 16.46 -17.67 1.58
N SER A 103 16.36 -16.46 2.14
CA SER A 103 17.41 -15.44 2.07
C SER A 103 17.39 -14.57 3.32
N LYS A 104 18.22 -14.91 4.30
CA LYS A 104 18.42 -14.12 5.51
C LYS A 104 18.85 -12.69 5.17
N ALA A 105 19.71 -12.55 4.16
CA ALA A 105 20.18 -11.26 3.70
C ALA A 105 19.04 -10.33 3.27
N SER A 106 18.00 -10.86 2.58
CA SER A 106 16.85 -10.07 2.15
C SER A 106 15.99 -9.59 3.34
N PHE A 107 15.88 -10.39 4.39
CA PHE A 107 15.19 -10.01 5.62
C PHE A 107 15.98 -8.96 6.41
N GLU A 108 17.29 -9.14 6.53
CA GLU A 108 18.16 -8.13 7.15
C GLU A 108 18.19 -6.82 6.37
N GLY A 109 18.18 -6.87 5.03
CA GLY A 109 18.08 -5.69 4.16
C GLY A 109 16.78 -4.93 4.40
N LEU A 110 15.67 -5.68 4.59
CA LEU A 110 14.37 -5.10 4.95
C LEU A 110 14.48 -4.36 6.29
N GLN A 111 15.02 -5.00 7.33
CA GLN A 111 15.15 -4.44 8.67
C GLN A 111 16.07 -3.22 8.73
N LYS A 112 17.27 -3.34 8.13
CA LYS A 112 18.35 -2.33 8.25
C LYS A 112 18.16 -1.14 7.31
N PHE A 113 17.45 -1.33 6.19
CA PHE A 113 17.38 -0.30 5.16
C PHE A 113 15.94 0.05 4.76
N TRP A 114 15.15 -0.90 4.22
CA TRP A 114 13.89 -0.58 3.60
C TRP A 114 12.89 0.04 4.57
N PHE A 115 12.71 -0.58 5.73
CA PHE A 115 11.74 -0.11 6.71
C PHE A 115 12.05 1.32 7.19
N HIS A 116 13.28 1.58 7.59
CA HIS A 116 13.67 2.92 8.06
C HIS A 116 13.54 3.97 6.96
N SER A 117 14.05 3.66 5.75
CA SER A 117 13.99 4.60 4.63
C SER A 117 12.55 4.96 4.21
N ILE A 118 11.64 4.00 4.27
CA ILE A 118 10.23 4.21 3.94
C ILE A 118 9.54 4.99 5.06
N LYS A 119 9.76 4.60 6.31
CA LYS A 119 9.16 5.25 7.47
C LYS A 119 9.62 6.71 7.61
N ASP A 120 10.89 6.98 7.36
CA ASP A 120 11.44 8.35 7.34
C ASP A 120 10.81 9.23 6.24
N ALA A 121 10.43 8.63 5.12
CA ALA A 121 9.87 9.36 3.99
C ALA A 121 8.35 9.56 4.06
N LEU A 122 7.60 8.61 4.64
CA LEU A 122 6.14 8.59 4.66
C LEU A 122 5.53 8.75 6.06
N GLY A 123 6.30 8.55 7.13
CA GLY A 123 5.83 8.61 8.52
C GLY A 123 4.87 7.46 8.86
N GLU A 124 3.85 7.76 9.65
CA GLU A 124 2.86 6.78 10.14
C GLU A 124 1.56 6.77 9.32
N GLU A 125 1.48 7.55 8.25
CA GLU A 125 0.25 7.63 7.44
C GLU A 125 -0.11 6.32 6.72
N PRO A 126 0.85 5.60 6.07
CA PRO A 126 0.53 4.35 5.39
C PRO A 126 0.13 3.23 6.35
N VAL A 127 -0.59 2.25 5.80
CA VAL A 127 -0.70 0.92 6.39
C VAL A 127 0.50 0.09 5.93
N TYR A 128 1.14 -0.58 6.87
CA TYR A 128 2.33 -1.37 6.63
C TYR A 128 2.03 -2.86 6.73
N GLY A 129 2.53 -3.63 5.75
CA GLY A 129 2.52 -5.09 5.76
C GLY A 129 3.90 -5.67 5.43
N ILE A 130 4.16 -6.88 5.87
CA ILE A 130 5.39 -7.63 5.55
C ILE A 130 5.02 -9.03 5.06
N GLU A 131 5.57 -9.42 3.93
CA GLU A 131 5.40 -10.75 3.33
C GLU A 131 6.71 -11.52 3.26
N GLY A 132 6.71 -12.72 3.85
CA GLY A 132 7.74 -13.73 3.63
C GLY A 132 7.39 -14.56 2.40
N ASN A 133 7.94 -14.19 1.24
CA ASN A 133 7.67 -14.89 -0.02
C ASN A 133 8.53 -16.14 -0.18
N LYS A 134 8.16 -16.99 -1.13
CA LYS A 134 8.77 -18.29 -1.47
C LYS A 134 8.63 -19.33 -0.35
N CYS A 135 7.51 -19.33 0.35
CA CYS A 135 7.28 -20.30 1.43
C CYS A 135 7.23 -21.76 0.92
N ASP A 136 7.09 -21.97 -0.40
CA ASP A 136 7.30 -23.27 -1.06
C ASP A 136 8.74 -23.80 -0.92
N MET A 137 9.70 -22.92 -0.65
CA MET A 137 11.11 -23.29 -0.45
C MET A 137 11.46 -23.59 1.02
N PHE A 138 10.50 -24.10 1.80
CA PHE A 138 10.65 -24.37 3.26
C PHE A 138 11.86 -25.23 3.64
N LEU A 139 12.31 -26.14 2.75
CA LEU A 139 13.53 -26.94 2.98
C LEU A 139 14.83 -26.11 2.92
N LYS A 140 14.77 -24.89 2.36
CA LYS A 140 15.88 -23.94 2.29
C LYS A 140 15.60 -22.69 3.12
N GLU A 141 14.68 -22.77 4.08
CA GLU A 141 14.29 -21.67 4.92
C GLU A 141 15.48 -21.18 5.77
N GLU A 142 15.79 -19.89 5.65
CA GLU A 142 16.82 -19.19 6.46
C GLU A 142 16.18 -18.22 7.46
N VAL A 143 14.92 -17.84 7.25
CA VAL A 143 14.15 -16.95 8.12
C VAL A 143 12.89 -17.66 8.57
N LYS A 144 12.82 -17.98 9.86
CA LYS A 144 11.65 -18.66 10.44
C LYS A 144 10.42 -17.76 10.45
N GLU A 145 9.24 -18.36 10.26
CA GLU A 145 7.97 -17.65 10.35
C GLU A 145 7.85 -16.82 11.64
N ALA A 146 8.23 -17.41 12.78
CA ALA A 146 8.19 -16.74 14.07
C ALA A 146 9.04 -15.46 14.11
N GLU A 147 10.20 -15.46 13.43
CA GLU A 147 11.07 -14.29 13.35
C GLU A 147 10.45 -13.16 12.53
N GLY A 148 9.86 -13.49 11.37
CA GLY A 148 9.15 -12.52 10.53
C GLY A 148 7.93 -11.94 11.25
N LYS A 149 7.16 -12.80 11.92
CA LYS A 149 5.97 -12.41 12.67
C LYS A 149 6.33 -11.50 13.86
N GLN A 150 7.34 -11.86 14.64
CA GLN A 150 7.81 -11.04 15.75
C GLN A 150 8.23 -9.64 15.27
N TYR A 151 9.01 -9.57 14.19
CA TYR A 151 9.43 -8.28 13.63
C TYR A 151 8.24 -7.43 13.17
N ALA A 152 7.24 -8.04 12.56
CA ALA A 152 6.02 -7.37 12.16
C ALA A 152 5.26 -6.80 13.37
N GLU A 153 5.06 -7.60 14.41
CA GLU A 153 4.37 -7.19 15.64
C GLU A 153 5.09 -6.02 16.34
N GLU A 154 6.42 -6.09 16.48
CA GLU A 154 7.24 -5.03 17.08
C GLU A 154 7.15 -3.68 16.33
N ASN A 155 6.83 -3.72 15.03
CA ASN A 155 6.75 -2.54 14.17
C ASN A 155 5.32 -2.17 13.74
N GLY A 156 4.30 -2.81 14.31
CA GLY A 156 2.90 -2.51 14.02
C GLY A 156 2.48 -2.84 12.59
N MET A 157 3.05 -3.90 12.00
CA MET A 157 2.75 -4.37 10.65
C MET A 157 1.94 -5.67 10.68
N LYS A 158 1.10 -5.89 9.66
CA LYS A 158 0.57 -7.23 9.39
C LYS A 158 1.64 -8.12 8.78
N PHE A 159 1.56 -9.41 9.06
CA PHE A 159 2.49 -10.42 8.56
C PHE A 159 1.75 -11.54 7.85
N GLN A 160 2.34 -12.02 6.73
CA GLN A 160 1.93 -13.24 6.04
C GLN A 160 3.13 -13.93 5.39
N LEU A 161 3.10 -15.28 5.35
CA LEU A 161 3.90 -16.07 4.42
C LEU A 161 3.11 -16.29 3.13
N VAL A 162 3.79 -16.22 1.99
CA VAL A 162 3.17 -16.38 0.66
C VAL A 162 4.09 -17.11 -0.29
N SER A 163 3.53 -17.76 -1.29
CA SER A 163 4.28 -18.31 -2.43
C SER A 163 3.66 -17.82 -3.74
N ALA A 164 4.36 -16.94 -4.44
CA ALA A 164 3.95 -16.56 -5.79
C ALA A 164 3.84 -17.75 -6.76
N LYS A 165 4.49 -18.87 -6.43
CA LYS A 165 4.50 -20.08 -7.25
C LYS A 165 3.30 -20.98 -6.99
N GLU A 166 2.95 -21.19 -5.72
CA GLU A 166 1.96 -22.21 -5.30
C GLU A 166 0.64 -21.60 -4.82
N ASP A 167 0.66 -20.34 -4.38
CA ASP A 167 -0.51 -19.63 -3.89
C ASP A 167 -0.73 -18.29 -4.63
N PRO A 168 -1.32 -18.32 -5.82
CA PRO A 168 -1.54 -17.11 -6.62
C PRO A 168 -2.52 -16.11 -5.98
N ASN A 169 -3.35 -16.54 -5.03
CA ASN A 169 -4.32 -15.68 -4.36
C ASN A 169 -3.80 -15.08 -3.05
N GLY A 170 -2.81 -15.71 -2.41
CA GLY A 170 -2.33 -15.30 -1.10
C GLY A 170 -1.93 -13.83 -1.00
N PHE A 171 -1.25 -13.31 -2.05
CA PHE A 171 -0.92 -11.89 -2.12
C PHE A 171 -2.16 -10.99 -2.16
N ILE A 172 -3.18 -11.35 -2.93
CA ILE A 172 -4.42 -10.55 -3.05
C ILE A 172 -5.20 -10.57 -1.75
N ASP A 173 -5.30 -11.71 -1.08
CA ASP A 173 -5.98 -11.84 0.21
C ASP A 173 -5.28 -10.99 1.28
N PHE A 174 -3.96 -10.99 1.28
CA PHE A 174 -3.18 -10.12 2.17
C PHE A 174 -3.39 -8.64 1.86
N LEU A 175 -3.29 -8.27 0.59
CA LEU A 175 -3.54 -6.91 0.14
C LEU A 175 -4.95 -6.43 0.52
N TYR A 176 -5.97 -7.29 0.35
CA TYR A 176 -7.33 -6.97 0.77
C TYR A 176 -7.41 -6.73 2.29
N SER A 177 -6.70 -7.53 3.09
CA SER A 177 -6.65 -7.32 4.54
C SER A 177 -6.03 -5.98 4.93
N LEU A 178 -4.97 -5.54 4.22
CA LEU A 178 -4.34 -4.23 4.42
C LEU A 178 -5.22 -3.08 3.92
N PHE A 179 -5.96 -3.29 2.84
CA PHE A 179 -6.95 -2.34 2.33
C PHE A 179 -8.05 -2.08 3.36
N ILE A 180 -8.57 -3.13 4.01
CA ILE A 180 -9.56 -2.97 5.09
C ILE A 180 -8.97 -2.18 6.27
N ASP A 181 -7.71 -2.42 6.64
CA ASP A 181 -7.05 -1.62 7.69
C ASP A 181 -6.89 -0.15 7.29
N PHE A 182 -6.59 0.11 6.01
CA PHE A 182 -6.51 1.46 5.48
C PHE A 182 -7.86 2.18 5.60
N LEU A 183 -8.96 1.54 5.18
CA LEU A 183 -10.30 2.13 5.31
C LEU A 183 -10.66 2.41 6.78
N ASN A 184 -10.39 1.47 7.68
CA ASN A 184 -10.65 1.63 9.11
C ASN A 184 -9.81 2.77 9.72
N LYS A 185 -8.58 2.98 9.24
CA LYS A 185 -7.70 4.06 9.68
C LYS A 185 -8.20 5.42 9.18
N ASP A 186 -8.70 5.51 7.96
CA ASP A 186 -9.20 6.76 7.35
C ASP A 186 -10.56 7.20 7.92
N THR A 187 -11.38 6.25 8.40
CA THR A 187 -12.65 6.54 9.08
C THR A 187 -12.48 7.03 10.53
N GLY A 188 -11.26 6.99 11.10
CA GLY A 188 -10.95 7.58 12.39
C GLY A 188 -11.20 9.10 12.41
N PRO A 189 -11.35 9.74 13.60
CA PRO A 189 -11.63 11.18 13.68
C PRO A 189 -10.47 11.95 13.03
N LYS A 190 -10.69 12.47 11.82
CA LYS A 190 -9.71 13.29 11.08
C LYS A 190 -9.24 14.42 11.98
N ARG A 191 -7.95 14.46 12.31
CA ARG A 191 -7.35 15.58 13.02
C ARG A 191 -7.64 16.83 12.20
N LYS A 192 -8.41 17.78 12.78
CA LYS A 192 -8.69 19.06 12.14
C LYS A 192 -7.35 19.75 11.89
N THR A 193 -6.94 19.85 10.65
CA THR A 193 -5.82 20.71 10.26
C THR A 193 -6.27 22.16 10.49
N ILE A 194 -5.75 22.78 11.53
CA ILE A 194 -5.95 24.21 11.78
C ILE A 194 -4.99 24.93 10.84
N PHE A 195 -5.53 25.50 9.75
CA PHE A 195 -4.76 26.44 8.94
C PHE A 195 -4.70 27.76 9.74
N ILE A 196 -3.52 28.09 10.22
CA ILE A 196 -3.24 29.41 10.81
C ILE A 196 -2.91 30.33 9.65
N ASP A 197 -3.83 31.22 9.34
CA ASP A 197 -3.60 32.28 8.38
C ASP A 197 -2.63 33.29 9.02
N LYS A 198 -1.41 33.42 8.46
CA LYS A 198 -0.32 34.18 9.07
C LYS A 198 -0.50 35.70 9.00
N ASP A 199 -1.53 36.18 8.28
CA ASP A 199 -1.64 37.63 8.01
C ASP A 199 -2.55 38.38 8.98
N ASN A 200 -3.41 37.76 9.79
CA ASN A 200 -4.36 38.56 10.60
C ASN A 200 -4.65 38.06 12.04
N GLY A 201 -3.91 37.14 12.62
CA GLY A 201 -4.00 36.85 14.06
C GLY A 201 -5.39 36.48 14.64
N GLU A 202 -6.40 36.22 13.83
CA GLU A 202 -7.74 35.87 14.26
C GLU A 202 -8.13 34.44 13.86
N GLU A 203 -8.58 33.65 14.84
CA GLU A 203 -9.09 32.29 14.65
C GLU A 203 -10.43 32.29 13.90
N VAL A 204 -10.44 31.93 12.61
CA VAL A 204 -11.69 31.75 11.87
C VAL A 204 -12.22 30.32 12.04
N LYS A 205 -13.16 30.13 12.94
CA LYS A 205 -13.92 28.88 13.11
C LYS A 205 -14.97 28.77 11.99
N LYS A 206 -14.66 28.08 10.88
CA LYS A 206 -15.69 27.65 9.93
C LYS A 206 -16.37 26.38 10.43
N LYS A 207 -17.62 26.52 10.91
CA LYS A 207 -18.53 25.41 11.19
C LYS A 207 -19.01 24.81 9.86
N LYS A 208 -18.62 23.58 9.52
CA LYS A 208 -19.37 22.79 8.54
C LYS A 208 -20.63 22.26 9.23
N LYS A 209 -21.80 22.62 8.72
CA LYS A 209 -23.09 22.05 9.12
C LYS A 209 -23.12 20.59 8.66
N CYS A 210 -23.17 19.65 9.60
CA CYS A 210 -23.67 18.31 9.34
C CYS A 210 -25.20 18.40 9.23
N CYS A 211 -25.75 18.15 8.07
CA CYS A 211 -27.18 17.82 7.96
C CYS A 211 -27.30 16.30 8.13
N PHE A 212 -27.78 15.90 9.32
CA PHE A 212 -28.48 14.63 9.49
C PHE A 212 -29.92 14.84 9.12
N LYS A 213 -30.43 14.05 8.18
CA LYS A 213 -31.82 13.55 8.17
C LYS A 213 -31.81 12.12 7.64
#